data_381e44f0e08b934a00468bd6a12338c8
#
_entry.id   381e44f0e08b934a00468bd6a12338c8
#
_cell.length_a   1.000
_cell.length_b   1.000
_cell.length_c   1.000
_cell.angle_alpha   90.00
_cell.angle_beta   90.00
_cell.angle_gamma   90.00
#
_symmetry.space_group_name_H-M   'P 1'
#
loop_
_entity.id
_entity.type
_entity.pdbx_description
1 polymer ?
#
loop_
_entity_poly.entity_id
_entity_poly.type
_entity_poly.pdbx_seq_one_letter_code
_entity_poly.pdbx_strand_id
1 'polypeptide(L)'
;MPGPKIACIGVIGKSDNPLHMSLFPPYSDSEIEFSFLLNSSLDVFEIRQKQTSIDQDLGLLHAVDERLASYGWLTTTGVKFLIIIDLIGDQTISGLNNAHESSRSSFRESDLKPAFRALQTAYIQLLQNPFYCPDDQVTMTNGAVQAAKPSRITDQKFIAEVNRIGSLWAAGITNL
;
A
#
# COMPACT_ATOMS: atom_id res chain seq x y z
N MET A 1 -4.91 -22.18 4.11
CA MET A 1 -5.84 -21.74 5.16
C MET A 1 -6.41 -20.40 4.74
N PRO A 2 -7.72 -20.22 4.73
CA PRO A 2 -8.32 -18.93 4.43
C PRO A 2 -7.96 -17.96 5.58
N GLY A 3 -7.23 -16.93 5.26
CA GLY A 3 -6.80 -15.89 6.20
C GLY A 3 -6.73 -14.55 5.50
N PRO A 4 -6.52 -13.44 6.23
CA PRO A 4 -6.37 -12.13 5.63
C PRO A 4 -5.18 -12.12 4.66
N LYS A 5 -5.38 -11.47 3.50
CA LYS A 5 -4.37 -11.35 2.43
C LYS A 5 -4.26 -9.90 2.00
N ILE A 6 -3.10 -9.52 1.50
CA ILE A 6 -2.95 -8.23 0.84
C ILE A 6 -3.67 -8.29 -0.52
N ALA A 7 -4.59 -7.36 -0.73
CA ALA A 7 -5.31 -7.19 -1.99
C ALA A 7 -4.61 -6.18 -2.91
N CYS A 8 -4.03 -5.11 -2.33
CA CYS A 8 -3.33 -4.07 -3.08
C CYS A 8 -2.22 -3.43 -2.23
N ILE A 9 -1.13 -3.07 -2.90
CA ILE A 9 -0.08 -2.21 -2.35
C ILE A 9 0.03 -0.99 -3.26
N GLY A 10 -0.15 0.20 -2.67
CA GLY A 10 -0.01 1.49 -3.34
C GLY A 10 1.16 2.30 -2.77
N VAL A 11 1.88 2.98 -3.64
CA VAL A 11 2.89 3.98 -3.28
C VAL A 11 2.49 5.31 -3.89
N ILE A 12 2.33 6.31 -3.06
CA ILE A 12 1.87 7.64 -3.45
C ILE A 12 2.97 8.63 -3.09
N GLY A 13 3.31 9.48 -4.05
CA GLY A 13 4.33 10.51 -3.90
C GLY A 13 3.90 11.62 -2.94
N LYS A 14 4.84 12.49 -2.63
CA LYS A 14 4.61 13.64 -1.75
C LYS A 14 3.55 14.60 -2.29
N SER A 15 3.46 14.73 -3.61
CA SER A 15 2.47 15.58 -4.31
C SER A 15 1.16 14.83 -4.61
N ASP A 16 0.86 13.77 -3.86
CA ASP A 16 -0.35 12.95 -3.98
C ASP A 16 -0.53 12.24 -5.35
N ASN A 17 0.55 12.12 -6.08
CA ASN A 17 0.60 11.40 -7.34
C ASN A 17 0.84 9.90 -7.12
N PRO A 18 0.13 9.01 -7.82
CA PRO A 18 0.35 7.57 -7.72
C PRO A 18 1.67 7.19 -8.40
N LEU A 19 2.64 6.73 -7.62
CA LEU A 19 3.94 6.27 -8.11
C LEU A 19 3.91 4.80 -8.53
N HIS A 20 3.21 3.96 -7.77
CA HIS A 20 3.10 2.54 -8.03
C HIS A 20 1.83 1.96 -7.42
N MET A 21 1.24 0.98 -8.10
CA MET A 21 0.14 0.18 -7.59
C MET A 21 0.32 -1.26 -8.06
N SER A 22 0.31 -2.20 -7.13
CA SER A 22 0.29 -3.64 -7.40
C SER A 22 -0.97 -4.25 -6.82
N LEU A 23 -1.67 -5.02 -7.65
CA LEU A 23 -2.85 -5.78 -7.27
C LEU A 23 -2.50 -7.26 -7.11
N PHE A 24 -3.12 -7.91 -6.15
CA PHE A 24 -2.90 -9.33 -5.86
C PHE A 24 -4.19 -10.12 -6.09
N PRO A 25 -4.07 -11.39 -6.52
CA PRO A 25 -5.26 -12.22 -6.74
C PRO A 25 -6.16 -12.31 -5.49
N PRO A 26 -7.49 -12.25 -5.68
CA PRO A 26 -8.25 -12.32 -6.93
C PRO A 26 -8.53 -10.98 -7.62
N TYR A 27 -7.93 -9.87 -7.18
CA TYR A 27 -8.27 -8.49 -7.59
C TYR A 27 -7.46 -7.97 -8.79
N SER A 28 -6.76 -8.83 -9.53
CA SER A 28 -5.86 -8.42 -10.61
C SER A 28 -6.51 -7.56 -11.71
N ASP A 29 -7.80 -7.71 -11.91
CA ASP A 29 -8.56 -6.99 -12.95
C ASP A 29 -9.33 -5.76 -12.42
N SER A 30 -9.21 -5.46 -11.12
CA SER A 30 -9.96 -4.39 -10.45
C SER A 30 -9.15 -3.08 -10.33
N GLU A 31 -8.29 -2.77 -11.29
CA GLU A 31 -7.37 -1.62 -11.23
C GLU A 31 -8.11 -0.29 -11.02
N ILE A 32 -9.22 -0.08 -11.71
CA ILE A 32 -10.00 1.17 -11.60
C ILE A 32 -10.58 1.33 -10.21
N GLU A 33 -11.19 0.27 -9.67
CA GLU A 33 -11.78 0.27 -8.34
C GLU A 33 -10.75 0.60 -7.27
N PHE A 34 -9.59 -0.08 -7.31
CA PHE A 34 -8.51 0.17 -6.36
C PHE A 34 -7.86 1.54 -6.53
N SER A 35 -7.82 2.09 -7.74
CA SER A 35 -7.38 3.48 -7.96
C SER A 35 -8.30 4.48 -7.26
N PHE A 36 -9.61 4.27 -7.27
CA PHE A 36 -10.57 5.09 -6.52
C PHE A 36 -10.36 4.95 -5.01
N LEU A 37 -10.11 3.73 -4.52
CA LEU A 37 -9.84 3.49 -3.10
C LEU A 37 -8.55 4.18 -2.65
N LEU A 38 -7.51 4.15 -3.45
CA LEU A 38 -6.27 4.89 -3.19
C LEU A 38 -6.53 6.39 -3.09
N ASN A 39 -7.25 6.96 -4.06
CA ASN A 39 -7.56 8.38 -4.06
C ASN A 39 -8.43 8.80 -2.86
N SER A 40 -9.45 8.02 -2.51
CA SER A 40 -10.29 8.32 -1.35
C SER A 40 -9.53 8.20 -0.03
N SER A 41 -8.49 7.37 0.03
CA SER A 41 -7.63 7.24 1.20
C SER A 41 -6.72 8.45 1.42
N LEU A 42 -6.46 9.26 0.39
CA LEU A 42 -5.62 10.47 0.50
C LEU A 42 -6.22 11.51 1.43
N ASP A 43 -7.52 11.71 1.37
CA ASP A 43 -8.22 12.65 2.25
C ASP A 43 -8.06 12.24 3.72
N VAL A 44 -8.11 10.94 3.98
CA VAL A 44 -7.91 10.40 5.33
C VAL A 44 -6.45 10.53 5.77
N PHE A 45 -5.48 10.33 4.86
CA PHE A 45 -4.07 10.61 5.13
C PHE A 45 -3.87 12.05 5.60
N GLU A 46 -4.46 13.02 4.89
CA GLU A 46 -4.33 14.43 5.23
C GLU A 46 -4.92 14.75 6.62
N ILE A 47 -6.10 14.21 6.92
CA ILE A 47 -6.73 14.37 8.23
C ILE A 47 -5.88 13.76 9.34
N ARG A 48 -5.40 12.53 9.14
CA ARG A 48 -4.57 11.81 10.11
C ARG A 48 -3.21 12.48 10.33
N GLN A 49 -2.58 12.96 9.26
CA GLN A 49 -1.32 13.68 9.34
C GLN A 49 -1.44 14.97 10.19
N LYS A 50 -2.56 15.66 10.13
CA LYS A 50 -2.83 16.84 10.96
C LYS A 50 -3.05 16.49 12.44
N GLN A 51 -3.54 15.29 12.72
CA GLN A 51 -3.84 14.82 14.08
C GLN A 51 -2.65 14.15 14.77
N THR A 52 -1.77 13.50 14.00
CA THR A 52 -0.68 12.66 14.52
C THR A 52 0.66 13.24 14.10
N SER A 53 1.34 13.95 14.98
CA SER A 53 2.60 14.63 14.64
C SER A 53 3.85 13.74 14.72
N ILE A 54 3.77 12.51 15.21
CA ILE A 54 4.95 11.75 15.64
C ILE A 54 5.03 10.32 15.09
N ASP A 55 3.95 9.71 14.65
CA ASP A 55 3.97 8.31 14.24
C ASP A 55 3.85 8.15 12.73
N GLN A 56 4.72 7.32 12.14
CA GLN A 56 4.68 6.98 10.71
C GLN A 56 3.53 6.03 10.40
N ASP A 57 3.14 5.22 11.39
CA ASP A 57 2.04 4.27 11.28
C ASP A 57 0.71 4.98 11.54
N LEU A 58 -0.03 5.24 10.47
CA LEU A 58 -1.35 5.88 10.56
C LEU A 58 -2.47 4.89 10.86
N GLY A 59 -2.15 3.61 10.87
CA GLY A 59 -3.08 2.55 11.16
C GLY A 59 -4.19 2.40 10.12
N LEU A 60 -5.36 2.00 10.58
CA LEU A 60 -6.55 1.87 9.74
C LEU A 60 -6.98 3.25 9.22
N LEU A 61 -6.93 3.45 7.92
CA LEU A 61 -7.41 4.67 7.28
C LEU A 61 -8.90 4.59 7.01
N HIS A 62 -9.32 3.56 6.32
CA HIS A 62 -10.70 3.40 5.87
C HIS A 62 -11.09 1.93 5.81
N ALA A 63 -12.21 1.58 6.44
CA ALA A 63 -12.88 0.31 6.20
C ALA A 63 -13.83 0.51 5.02
N VAL A 64 -13.47 -0.06 3.86
CA VAL A 64 -14.22 0.11 2.62
C VAL A 64 -15.54 -0.64 2.72
N ASP A 65 -15.48 -1.89 3.15
CA ASP A 65 -16.60 -2.77 3.42
C ASP A 65 -16.23 -3.78 4.52
N GLU A 66 -17.06 -4.81 4.70
CA GLU A 66 -16.78 -5.89 5.66
C GLU A 66 -15.56 -6.75 5.29
N ARG A 67 -15.12 -6.66 4.04
CA ARG A 67 -14.05 -7.47 3.46
C ARG A 67 -12.76 -6.69 3.28
N LEU A 68 -12.82 -5.45 2.79
CA LEU A 68 -11.66 -4.65 2.43
C LEU A 68 -11.41 -3.52 3.44
N ALA A 69 -10.19 -3.42 3.90
CA ALA A 69 -9.74 -2.35 4.77
C ALA A 69 -8.41 -1.77 4.30
N SER A 70 -8.27 -0.45 4.31
CA SER A 70 -7.05 0.25 3.91
C SER A 70 -6.26 0.72 5.13
N TYR A 71 -4.94 0.50 5.08
CA TYR A 71 -3.98 0.88 6.11
C TYR A 71 -2.89 1.75 5.52
N GLY A 72 -2.44 2.75 6.26
CA GLY A 72 -1.50 3.75 5.78
C GLY A 72 -0.24 3.87 6.60
N TRP A 73 0.85 4.17 5.90
CA TRP A 73 2.14 4.49 6.47
C TRP A 73 2.71 5.74 5.81
N LEU A 74 3.05 6.73 6.62
CA LEU A 74 3.63 7.98 6.14
C LEU A 74 5.15 7.97 6.40
N THR A 75 5.93 8.15 5.34
CA THR A 75 7.38 8.29 5.48
C THR A 75 7.76 9.72 5.91
N THR A 76 8.95 9.87 6.46
CA THR A 76 9.50 11.19 6.83
C THR A 76 9.66 12.12 5.64
N THR A 77 9.77 11.58 4.43
CA THR A 77 9.88 12.34 3.17
C THR A 77 8.55 12.73 2.57
N GLY A 78 7.44 12.36 3.21
CA GLY A 78 6.08 12.66 2.74
C GLY A 78 5.52 11.66 1.73
N VAL A 79 6.26 10.61 1.39
CA VAL A 79 5.75 9.49 0.58
C VAL A 79 4.81 8.65 1.41
N LYS A 80 3.68 8.27 0.83
CA LYS A 80 2.62 7.51 1.49
C LYS A 80 2.61 6.08 0.96
N PHE A 81 2.64 5.12 1.87
CA PHE A 81 2.39 3.72 1.55
C PHE A 81 0.98 3.34 1.98
N LEU A 82 0.27 2.66 1.10
CA LEU A 82 -1.07 2.16 1.34
C LEU A 82 -1.10 0.66 1.12
N ILE A 83 -1.64 -0.07 2.09
CA ILE A 83 -1.91 -1.50 1.95
C ILE A 83 -3.39 -1.72 2.16
N ILE A 84 -4.04 -2.31 1.15
CA ILE A 84 -5.44 -2.74 1.25
C ILE A 84 -5.45 -4.24 1.48
N ILE A 85 -6.16 -4.65 2.51
CA ILE A 85 -6.25 -6.05 2.96
C ILE A 85 -7.64 -6.58 2.69
N ASP A 86 -7.69 -7.80 2.19
CA ASP A 86 -8.86 -8.65 2.20
C ASP A 86 -8.88 -9.44 3.52
N LEU A 87 -9.80 -9.09 4.41
CA LEU A 87 -9.93 -9.67 5.75
C LEU A 87 -10.50 -11.10 5.74
N ILE A 88 -11.21 -11.47 4.68
CA ILE A 88 -11.92 -12.75 4.57
C ILE A 88 -11.07 -13.78 3.81
N GLY A 89 -10.24 -13.31 2.85
CA GLY A 89 -9.45 -14.17 1.98
C GLY A 89 -10.31 -15.01 1.03
N ASP A 90 -9.70 -16.05 0.42
CA ASP A 90 -10.40 -16.97 -0.48
C ASP A 90 -11.38 -17.91 0.28
N GLN A 91 -12.51 -17.39 0.68
CA GLN A 91 -13.67 -18.25 0.86
C GLN A 91 -14.32 -18.46 -0.51
N THR A 92 -13.81 -19.42 -1.27
CA THR A 92 -14.59 -19.98 -2.38
C THR A 92 -15.95 -20.35 -1.87
N ILE A 93 -16.96 -19.88 -2.57
CA ILE A 93 -18.37 -20.16 -2.39
C ILE A 93 -18.59 -21.68 -2.46
N SER A 94 -18.34 -22.37 -1.38
CA SER A 94 -18.81 -23.74 -1.16
C SER A 94 -20.00 -23.57 -0.25
N GLY A 95 -21.16 -23.68 -0.86
CA GLY A 95 -22.45 -23.44 -0.24
C GLY A 95 -22.66 -24.18 1.06
N LEU A 96 -23.63 -23.64 1.80
CA LEU A 96 -24.41 -24.22 2.91
C LEU A 96 -23.75 -24.15 4.31
N ASN A 97 -24.26 -23.15 5.04
CA ASN A 97 -24.69 -23.26 6.45
C ASN A 97 -23.77 -24.06 7.39
N ASN A 98 -22.90 -23.35 8.08
CA ASN A 98 -22.85 -23.54 9.53
C ASN A 98 -22.15 -22.31 10.15
N ALA A 99 -22.95 -21.52 10.83
CA ALA A 99 -22.51 -20.51 11.76
C ALA A 99 -21.71 -21.21 12.88
N HIS A 100 -20.40 -21.14 12.78
CA HIS A 100 -19.54 -21.25 13.93
C HIS A 100 -18.49 -20.14 13.85
N GLU A 101 -18.65 -19.20 14.75
CA GLU A 101 -17.74 -18.16 15.17
C GLU A 101 -16.41 -18.77 15.72
N SER A 102 -15.63 -19.40 14.90
CA SER A 102 -14.35 -19.88 15.39
C SER A 102 -13.35 -20.05 14.25
N SER A 103 -12.86 -18.97 13.73
CA SER A 103 -11.54 -18.81 13.15
C SER A 103 -11.45 -17.47 12.38
N ARG A 104 -11.90 -16.38 12.96
CA ARG A 104 -11.28 -15.10 12.66
C ARG A 104 -9.86 -15.23 13.19
N SER A 105 -8.93 -15.67 12.36
CA SER A 105 -7.51 -15.44 12.63
C SER A 105 -7.42 -13.96 12.98
N SER A 106 -7.14 -13.67 14.25
CA SER A 106 -7.28 -12.31 14.76
C SER A 106 -6.22 -11.46 14.09
N PHE A 107 -6.55 -10.92 12.92
CA PHE A 107 -5.73 -9.93 12.25
C PHE A 107 -5.55 -8.76 13.21
N ARG A 108 -4.31 -8.41 13.47
CA ARG A 108 -3.94 -7.24 14.24
C ARG A 108 -3.27 -6.24 13.30
N GLU A 109 -3.59 -4.99 13.50
CA GLU A 109 -2.95 -3.90 12.76
C GLU A 109 -1.41 -3.95 12.84
N SER A 110 -0.88 -4.39 13.98
CA SER A 110 0.56 -4.62 14.18
C SER A 110 1.19 -5.63 13.21
N ASP A 111 0.39 -6.54 12.65
CA ASP A 111 0.88 -7.58 11.72
C ASP A 111 1.26 -6.99 10.35
N LEU A 112 0.87 -5.75 10.06
CA LEU A 112 1.27 -5.01 8.86
C LEU A 112 2.61 -4.28 9.00
N LYS A 113 3.09 -4.04 10.20
CA LYS A 113 4.35 -3.31 10.41
C LYS A 113 5.54 -3.92 9.67
N PRO A 114 5.72 -5.26 9.65
CA PRO A 114 6.78 -5.86 8.85
C PRO A 114 6.65 -5.58 7.35
N ALA A 115 5.42 -5.62 6.81
CA ALA A 115 5.17 -5.32 5.40
C ALA A 115 5.49 -3.86 5.05
N PHE A 116 5.06 -2.91 5.89
CA PHE A 116 5.41 -1.50 5.69
C PHE A 116 6.91 -1.24 5.80
N ARG A 117 7.61 -1.88 6.74
CA ARG A 117 9.07 -1.75 6.87
C ARG A 117 9.80 -2.35 5.67
N ALA A 118 9.37 -3.51 5.18
CA ALA A 118 9.93 -4.11 3.97
C ALA A 118 9.70 -3.21 2.74
N LEU A 119 8.50 -2.63 2.60
CA LEU A 119 8.17 -1.70 1.53
C LEU A 119 9.01 -0.42 1.62
N GLN A 120 9.19 0.13 2.82
CA GLN A 120 10.05 1.28 3.05
C GLN A 120 11.51 0.98 2.69
N THR A 121 12.02 -0.20 3.05
CA THR A 121 13.37 -0.63 2.69
C THR A 121 13.55 -0.75 1.18
N ALA A 122 12.58 -1.35 0.49
CA ALA A 122 12.57 -1.46 -0.96
C ALA A 122 12.56 -0.06 -1.62
N TYR A 123 11.78 0.88 -1.08
CA TYR A 123 11.72 2.25 -1.58
C TYR A 123 13.03 3.00 -1.34
N ILE A 124 13.68 2.83 -0.19
CA ILE A 124 15.00 3.41 0.09
C ILE A 124 16.04 2.88 -0.90
N GLN A 125 16.02 1.58 -1.21
CA GLN A 125 16.90 1.00 -2.22
C GLN A 125 16.65 1.57 -3.61
N LEU A 126 15.39 1.83 -3.96
CA LEU A 126 15.04 2.51 -5.21
C LEU A 126 15.62 3.93 -5.26
N LEU A 127 15.54 4.69 -4.15
CA LEU A 127 16.10 6.04 -4.06
C LEU A 127 17.63 6.07 -4.18
N GLN A 128 18.32 4.98 -3.86
CA GLN A 128 19.77 4.85 -4.04
C GLN A 128 20.16 4.64 -5.51
N ASN A 129 19.21 4.35 -6.40
CA ASN A 129 19.46 4.25 -7.83
C ASN A 129 19.65 5.67 -8.40
N PRO A 130 20.85 6.02 -8.94
CA PRO A 130 21.13 7.36 -9.45
C PRO A 130 20.29 7.75 -10.67
N PHE A 131 19.67 6.79 -11.32
CA PHE A 131 18.78 7.01 -12.48
C PHE A 131 17.31 7.20 -12.10
N TYR A 132 16.96 6.99 -10.84
CA TYR A 132 15.63 7.26 -10.35
C TYR A 132 15.55 8.70 -9.83
N CYS A 133 14.71 9.50 -10.47
CA CYS A 133 14.39 10.85 -10.02
C CYS A 133 13.03 10.85 -9.33
N PRO A 134 12.96 11.03 -8.00
CA PRO A 134 11.69 11.24 -7.34
C PRO A 134 11.05 12.56 -7.80
N ASP A 135 9.74 12.64 -7.71
CA ASP A 135 8.85 13.68 -8.24
C ASP A 135 9.21 15.15 -7.95
N ASP A 136 10.08 15.40 -6.98
CA ASP A 136 10.37 16.74 -6.48
C ASP A 136 11.51 17.47 -7.24
N GLN A 137 12.12 16.86 -8.25
CA GLN A 137 13.17 17.54 -9.01
C GLN A 137 12.57 18.34 -10.16
N VAL A 138 12.33 19.62 -9.88
CA VAL A 138 12.16 20.65 -10.93
C VAL A 138 13.47 20.74 -11.70
N THR A 139 13.55 20.07 -12.83
CA THR A 139 14.70 20.23 -13.73
C THR A 139 14.58 21.59 -14.41
N MET A 140 15.42 22.52 -13.99
CA MET A 140 15.66 23.79 -14.66
C MET A 140 16.40 23.52 -15.96
N THR A 141 15.69 23.25 -17.05
CA THR A 141 16.28 23.21 -18.40
C THR A 141 15.83 24.46 -19.15
N ASN A 142 16.80 25.28 -19.52
CA ASN A 142 16.63 26.44 -20.43
C ASN A 142 15.58 27.50 -20.01
N GLY A 143 15.45 27.81 -18.71
CA GLY A 143 14.59 28.90 -18.25
C GLY A 143 13.08 28.62 -18.30
N ALA A 144 12.66 27.44 -18.70
CA ALA A 144 11.27 27.00 -18.60
C ALA A 144 11.13 26.00 -17.43
N VAL A 145 10.27 26.32 -16.49
CA VAL A 145 9.83 25.40 -15.43
C VAL A 145 8.96 24.34 -16.06
N GLN A 146 9.53 23.25 -16.53
CA GLN A 146 8.75 22.07 -16.86
C GLN A 146 8.52 21.30 -15.57
N ALA A 147 7.27 21.29 -15.10
CA ALA A 147 6.83 20.34 -14.10
C ALA A 147 7.15 18.93 -14.63
N ALA A 148 8.11 18.25 -13.99
CA ALA A 148 8.39 16.87 -14.32
C ALA A 148 7.08 16.08 -14.18
N LYS A 149 6.66 15.39 -15.24
CA LYS A 149 5.53 14.46 -15.15
C LYS A 149 5.83 13.48 -14.03
N PRO A 150 4.88 13.23 -13.11
CA PRO A 150 5.03 12.21 -12.09
C PRO A 150 5.41 10.90 -12.77
N SER A 151 6.64 10.47 -12.54
CA SER A 151 7.15 9.25 -13.17
C SER A 151 6.70 8.07 -12.33
N ARG A 152 5.85 7.23 -12.90
CA ARG A 152 5.56 5.92 -12.30
C ARG A 152 6.88 5.16 -12.10
N ILE A 153 6.97 4.43 -10.99
CA ILE A 153 8.12 3.58 -10.71
C ILE A 153 8.13 2.44 -11.72
N THR A 154 9.19 2.36 -12.53
CA THR A 154 9.39 1.31 -13.55
C THR A 154 10.55 0.37 -13.20
N ASP A 155 11.21 0.59 -12.06
CA ASP A 155 12.31 -0.25 -11.60
C ASP A 155 11.83 -1.67 -11.31
N GLN A 156 12.38 -2.64 -12.05
CA GLN A 156 11.97 -4.04 -11.98
C GLN A 156 12.29 -4.69 -10.62
N LYS A 157 13.37 -4.24 -9.96
CA LYS A 157 13.75 -4.76 -8.64
C LYS A 157 12.75 -4.33 -7.59
N PHE A 158 12.33 -3.07 -7.64
CA PHE A 158 11.31 -2.55 -6.75
C PHE A 158 9.98 -3.26 -6.95
N ILE A 159 9.53 -3.40 -8.21
CA ILE A 159 8.28 -4.10 -8.55
C ILE A 159 8.31 -5.56 -8.09
N ALA A 160 9.42 -6.26 -8.31
CA ALA A 160 9.59 -7.64 -7.87
C ALA A 160 9.52 -7.75 -6.33
N GLU A 161 10.12 -6.80 -5.62
CA GLU A 161 10.10 -6.79 -4.15
C GLU A 161 8.70 -6.48 -3.60
N VAL A 162 7.97 -5.54 -4.19
CA VAL A 162 6.57 -5.26 -3.83
C VAL A 162 5.69 -6.51 -4.04
N ASN A 163 5.88 -7.20 -5.17
CA ASN A 163 5.15 -8.44 -5.46
C ASN A 163 5.51 -9.56 -4.47
N ARG A 164 6.78 -9.64 -4.07
CA ARG A 164 7.24 -10.60 -3.06
C ARG A 164 6.57 -10.32 -1.71
N ILE A 165 6.58 -9.07 -1.27
CA ILE A 165 5.95 -8.65 -0.01
C ILE A 165 4.47 -9.02 0.01
N GLY A 166 3.72 -8.64 -1.04
CA GLY A 166 2.28 -8.90 -1.11
C GLY A 166 1.91 -10.37 -1.21
N SER A 167 2.75 -11.18 -1.87
CA SER A 167 2.50 -12.61 -2.05
C SER A 167 2.89 -13.45 -0.82
N LEU A 168 3.93 -13.03 -0.09
CA LEU A 168 4.45 -13.78 1.07
C LEU A 168 3.82 -13.35 2.39
N TRP A 169 3.21 -12.17 2.41
CA TRP A 169 2.60 -11.69 3.64
C TRP A 169 1.43 -12.57 4.09
N ALA A 170 1.43 -12.90 5.38
CA ALA A 170 0.30 -13.51 6.08
C ALA A 170 0.27 -12.95 7.51
N ALA A 171 -0.91 -12.95 8.12
CA ALA A 171 -1.06 -12.48 9.50
C ALA A 171 -0.16 -13.28 10.45
N GLY A 172 0.60 -12.56 11.30
CA GLY A 172 1.54 -13.17 12.24
C GLY A 172 2.97 -13.38 11.72
N ILE A 173 3.27 -13.06 10.44
CA ILE A 173 4.63 -13.08 9.92
C ILE A 173 5.38 -11.84 10.43
N THR A 174 6.53 -12.06 11.06
CA THR A 174 7.37 -10.99 11.61
C THR A 174 8.55 -10.61 10.71
N ASN A 175 8.93 -11.49 9.77
CA ASN A 175 10.05 -11.27 8.84
C ASN A 175 9.56 -11.44 7.39
N LEU A 176 9.69 -10.38 6.62
CA LEU A 176 9.40 -10.31 5.18
C LEU A 176 10.65 -9.91 4.40
#